data_a216b1ad12044021ee29bc1ab704a687
#
_entry.id   a216b1ad12044021ee29bc1ab704a687
#
_cell.length_a   1.000
_cell.length_b   1.000
_cell.length_c   1.000
_cell.angle_alpha   90.00
_cell.angle_beta   90.00
_cell.angle_gamma   90.00
#
_symmetry.space_group_name_H-M   'P 1'
#
loop_
_entity.id
_entity.type
_entity.pdbx_description
1 polymer ?
#
loop_
_entity_poly.entity_id
_entity_poly.type
_entity_poly.pdbx_seq_one_letter_code
_entity_poly.pdbx_strand_id
1 'polypeptide(L)'
;MQGIVETMVAELACSRAAHKQARRAADTRASITIAEEATAMIERALDKGRRVGINEVAERLYTSRSKLCATFKAQTGESLGAYIRRRRMERAQDLLADSSLTIAQVAERLGYPQQAAFAQAFKQHTGTTPTAWRSQHI
;
A
#
# COMPACT_ATOMS: atom_id res chain seq x y z
N MET A 1 -8.72 32.01 -6.94
CA MET A 1 -8.55 33.34 -7.51
C MET A 1 -7.99 34.33 -6.51
N GLN A 2 -8.62 34.47 -5.40
CA GLN A 2 -8.14 35.40 -4.38
C GLN A 2 -6.75 35.01 -3.87
N GLY A 3 -6.43 33.75 -3.83
CA GLY A 3 -5.11 33.28 -3.42
C GLY A 3 -3.98 33.78 -4.30
N ILE A 4 -4.27 34.10 -5.56
CA ILE A 4 -3.29 34.64 -6.49
C ILE A 4 -2.84 36.05 -6.04
N VAL A 5 -3.78 36.86 -5.65
CA VAL A 5 -3.46 38.21 -5.19
C VAL A 5 -2.64 38.17 -3.90
N GLU A 6 -3.03 37.32 -2.98
CA GLU A 6 -2.30 37.13 -1.73
C GLU A 6 -0.90 36.62 -1.99
N THR A 7 -0.75 35.71 -2.93
CA THR A 7 0.54 35.13 -3.30
C THR A 7 1.47 36.22 -3.84
N MET A 8 0.95 37.14 -4.63
CA MET A 8 1.74 38.25 -5.17
C MET A 8 2.25 39.17 -4.08
N VAL A 9 1.43 39.48 -3.10
CA VAL A 9 1.85 40.27 -1.96
C VAL A 9 2.95 39.57 -1.18
N ALA A 10 2.80 38.26 -0.99
CA ALA A 10 3.79 37.47 -0.28
C ALA A 10 5.12 37.44 -1.02
N GLU A 11 5.09 37.40 -2.34
CA GLU A 11 6.32 37.41 -3.14
C GLU A 11 7.13 38.71 -2.93
N LEU A 12 6.47 39.81 -2.90
CA LEU A 12 7.13 41.10 -2.66
C LEU A 12 7.74 41.16 -1.28
N ALA A 13 7.13 40.49 -0.32
CA ALA A 13 7.59 40.53 1.04
C ALA A 13 8.79 39.61 1.28
N CYS A 14 8.84 38.45 0.60
CA CYS A 14 9.86 37.47 0.97
C CYS A 14 10.12 36.42 -0.12
N SER A 15 11.16 36.63 -0.90
CA SER A 15 11.59 35.68 -1.92
C SER A 15 12.06 34.34 -1.35
N ARG A 16 12.60 34.35 -0.11
CA ARG A 16 13.02 33.09 0.55
C ARG A 16 11.84 32.17 0.83
N ALA A 17 10.71 32.75 1.21
CA ALA A 17 9.50 31.96 1.46
C ALA A 17 9.01 31.29 0.17
N ALA A 18 9.09 32.01 -0.96
CA ALA A 18 8.69 31.46 -2.25
C ALA A 18 9.55 30.24 -2.64
N HIS A 19 10.87 30.34 -2.46
CA HIS A 19 11.78 29.21 -2.71
C HIS A 19 11.48 28.02 -1.83
N LYS A 20 11.22 28.23 -0.56
CA LYS A 20 10.92 27.18 0.39
C LYS A 20 9.61 26.47 0.03
N GLN A 21 8.60 27.21 -0.40
CA GLN A 21 7.34 26.64 -0.84
C GLN A 21 7.48 25.82 -2.11
N ALA A 22 8.31 26.26 -3.04
CA ALA A 22 8.57 25.51 -4.26
C ALA A 22 9.22 24.15 -3.96
N ARG A 23 10.19 24.11 -3.02
CA ARG A 23 10.79 22.85 -2.60
C ARG A 23 9.78 21.92 -1.96
N ARG A 24 8.93 22.43 -1.08
CA ARG A 24 7.90 21.62 -0.44
C ARG A 24 6.93 21.04 -1.46
N ALA A 25 6.54 21.83 -2.45
CA ALA A 25 5.66 21.35 -3.52
C ALA A 25 6.32 20.23 -4.34
N ALA A 26 7.60 20.38 -4.67
CA ALA A 26 8.35 19.36 -5.39
C ALA A 26 8.51 18.10 -4.55
N ASP A 27 8.82 18.22 -3.26
CA ASP A 27 8.94 17.10 -2.35
C ASP A 27 7.60 16.36 -2.20
N THR A 28 6.51 17.11 -2.13
CA THR A 28 5.17 16.53 -2.03
C THR A 28 4.83 15.72 -3.27
N ARG A 29 5.14 16.23 -4.46
CA ARG A 29 4.92 15.52 -5.71
C ARG A 29 5.73 14.23 -5.77
N ALA A 30 7.01 14.30 -5.41
CA ALA A 30 7.87 13.12 -5.39
C ALA A 30 7.34 12.09 -4.40
N SER A 31 6.86 12.52 -3.25
CA SER A 31 6.29 11.65 -2.23
C SER A 31 5.01 10.96 -2.71
N ILE A 32 4.13 11.71 -3.37
CA ILE A 32 2.90 11.14 -3.95
C ILE A 32 3.24 10.11 -5.01
N THR A 33 4.22 10.41 -5.87
CA THR A 33 4.65 9.47 -6.91
C THR A 33 5.19 8.19 -6.32
N ILE A 34 6.00 8.27 -5.26
CA ILE A 34 6.55 7.10 -4.58
C ILE A 34 5.43 6.25 -4.01
N ALA A 35 4.46 6.86 -3.34
CA ALA A 35 3.32 6.13 -2.78
C ALA A 35 2.49 5.45 -3.86
N GLU A 36 2.23 6.13 -4.96
CA GLU A 36 1.47 5.59 -6.08
C GLU A 36 2.20 4.43 -6.75
N GLU A 37 3.49 4.56 -6.97
CA GLU A 37 4.31 3.51 -7.56
C GLU A 37 4.41 2.29 -6.65
N ALA A 38 4.56 2.51 -5.34
CA ALA A 38 4.58 1.41 -4.38
C ALA A 38 3.26 0.66 -4.39
N THR A 39 2.14 1.37 -4.41
CA THR A 39 0.81 0.77 -4.50
C THR A 39 0.69 -0.07 -5.77
N ALA A 40 1.09 0.47 -6.91
CA ALA A 40 1.00 -0.24 -8.18
C ALA A 40 1.86 -1.51 -8.19
N MET A 41 3.05 -1.46 -7.61
CA MET A 41 3.93 -2.64 -7.51
C MET A 41 3.31 -3.72 -6.65
N ILE A 42 2.73 -3.34 -5.52
CA ILE A 42 2.09 -4.27 -4.60
C ILE A 42 0.88 -4.93 -5.26
N GLU A 43 0.04 -4.15 -5.92
CA GLU A 43 -1.14 -4.69 -6.62
C GLU A 43 -0.75 -5.67 -7.73
N ARG A 44 0.28 -5.35 -8.50
CA ARG A 44 0.77 -6.26 -9.55
C ARG A 44 1.30 -7.56 -8.97
N ALA A 45 2.02 -7.48 -7.85
CA ALA A 45 2.54 -8.68 -7.19
C ALA A 45 1.39 -9.56 -6.68
N LEU A 46 0.35 -8.94 -6.11
CA LEU A 46 -0.82 -9.68 -5.66
C LEU A 46 -1.56 -10.36 -6.80
N ASP A 47 -1.69 -9.68 -7.93
CA ASP A 47 -2.33 -10.26 -9.12
C ASP A 47 -1.59 -11.48 -9.64
N LYS A 48 -0.27 -11.49 -9.49
CA LYS A 48 0.58 -12.62 -9.93
C LYS A 48 0.74 -13.68 -8.86
N GLY A 49 0.13 -13.51 -7.69
CA GLY A 49 0.29 -14.43 -6.57
C GLY A 49 1.69 -14.42 -5.98
N ARG A 50 2.41 -13.32 -6.12
CA ARG A 50 3.79 -13.20 -5.65
C ARG A 50 3.84 -12.37 -4.38
N ARG A 51 4.65 -12.82 -3.43
CA ARG A 51 4.91 -12.03 -2.24
C ARG A 51 5.86 -10.89 -2.57
N VAL A 52 5.57 -9.72 -2.01
CA VAL A 52 6.42 -8.56 -2.17
C VAL A 52 6.81 -8.03 -0.80
N GLY A 53 8.10 -7.78 -0.61
CA GLY A 53 8.62 -7.21 0.63
C GLY A 53 8.86 -5.72 0.51
N ILE A 54 8.86 -5.05 1.65
CA ILE A 54 9.10 -3.61 1.70
C ILE A 54 10.48 -3.26 1.12
N ASN A 55 11.48 -4.07 1.42
CA ASN A 55 12.85 -3.84 0.91
C ASN A 55 12.89 -3.91 -0.61
N GLU A 56 12.18 -4.86 -1.21
CA GLU A 56 12.12 -5.00 -2.66
C GLU A 56 11.50 -3.76 -3.31
N VAL A 57 10.41 -3.26 -2.73
CA VAL A 57 9.76 -2.06 -3.24
C VAL A 57 10.71 -0.87 -3.13
N ALA A 58 11.38 -0.72 -1.99
CA ALA A 58 12.33 0.38 -1.79
C ALA A 58 13.46 0.34 -2.81
N GLU A 59 14.03 -0.83 -3.07
CA GLU A 59 15.10 -0.98 -4.06
C GLU A 59 14.64 -0.58 -5.46
N ARG A 60 13.47 -1.01 -5.86
CA ARG A 60 12.94 -0.72 -7.19
C ARG A 60 12.60 0.76 -7.37
N LEU A 61 12.27 1.44 -6.29
CA LEU A 61 11.95 2.86 -6.33
C LEU A 61 13.17 3.74 -6.02
N TYR A 62 14.35 3.14 -5.90
CA TYR A 62 15.60 3.84 -5.64
C TYR A 62 15.52 4.71 -4.39
N THR A 63 14.92 4.17 -3.33
CA THR A 63 14.77 4.87 -2.06
C THR A 63 15.12 3.92 -0.90
N SER A 64 15.33 4.48 0.28
CA SER A 64 15.56 3.68 1.47
C SER A 64 14.23 3.14 2.02
N ARG A 65 14.30 2.04 2.76
CA ARG A 65 13.14 1.49 3.44
C ARG A 65 12.50 2.51 4.39
N SER A 66 13.32 3.23 5.14
CA SER A 66 12.84 4.24 6.09
C SER A 66 12.09 5.36 5.39
N LYS A 67 12.64 5.88 4.31
CA LYS A 67 12.01 6.94 3.54
C LYS A 67 10.71 6.47 2.90
N LEU A 68 10.73 5.28 2.31
CA LEU A 68 9.53 4.69 1.70
C LEU A 68 8.41 4.55 2.72
N CYS A 69 8.70 3.97 3.88
CA CYS A 69 7.68 3.75 4.91
C CYS A 69 7.13 5.06 5.45
N ALA A 70 8.00 6.03 5.73
CA ALA A 70 7.59 7.33 6.23
C ALA A 70 6.74 8.08 5.21
N THR A 71 7.16 8.09 3.96
CA THR A 71 6.45 8.75 2.86
C THR A 71 5.08 8.13 2.63
N PHE A 72 5.04 6.80 2.58
CA PHE A 72 3.79 6.09 2.34
C PHE A 72 2.78 6.38 3.45
N LYS A 73 3.20 6.30 4.70
CA LYS A 73 2.32 6.57 5.83
C LYS A 73 1.84 8.03 5.84
N ALA A 74 2.74 8.97 5.52
CA ALA A 74 2.39 10.39 5.47
C ALA A 74 1.34 10.68 4.39
N GLN A 75 1.44 10.01 3.24
CA GLN A 75 0.53 10.25 2.11
C GLN A 75 -0.79 9.48 2.21
N THR A 76 -0.78 8.29 2.77
CA THR A 76 -1.97 7.42 2.81
C THR A 76 -2.61 7.29 4.17
N GLY A 77 -1.89 7.64 5.24
CA GLY A 77 -2.37 7.47 6.62
C GLY A 77 -2.20 6.05 7.16
N GLU A 78 -1.74 5.12 6.35
CA GLU A 78 -1.58 3.72 6.70
C GLU A 78 -0.12 3.31 6.52
N SER A 79 0.43 2.47 7.42
CA SER A 79 1.78 1.96 7.22
C SER A 79 1.81 1.04 6.00
N LEU A 80 2.97 0.99 5.33
CA LEU A 80 3.11 0.16 4.14
C LEU A 80 2.91 -1.33 4.46
N GLY A 81 3.41 -1.80 5.60
CA GLY A 81 3.20 -3.18 6.03
C GLY A 81 1.72 -3.50 6.27
N ALA A 82 0.99 -2.59 6.90
CA ALA A 82 -0.44 -2.77 7.13
C ALA A 82 -1.21 -2.76 5.80
N TYR A 83 -0.83 -1.90 4.88
CA TYR A 83 -1.43 -1.85 3.55
C TYR A 83 -1.26 -3.19 2.82
N ILE A 84 -0.04 -3.73 2.80
CA ILE A 84 0.23 -5.01 2.14
C ILE A 84 -0.62 -6.12 2.74
N ARG A 85 -0.68 -6.21 4.09
CA ARG A 85 -1.48 -7.24 4.76
C ARG A 85 -2.96 -7.10 4.46
N ARG A 86 -3.46 -5.88 4.53
CA ARG A 86 -4.88 -5.60 4.26
C ARG A 86 -5.25 -6.00 2.84
N ARG A 87 -4.47 -5.59 1.87
CA ARG A 87 -4.75 -5.92 0.46
C ARG A 87 -4.66 -7.42 0.19
N ARG A 88 -3.71 -8.11 0.82
CA ARG A 88 -3.63 -9.56 0.69
C ARG A 88 -4.87 -10.24 1.25
N MET A 89 -5.34 -9.78 2.38
CA MET A 89 -6.54 -10.36 2.99
C MET A 89 -7.81 -10.05 2.20
N GLU A 90 -7.91 -8.86 1.63
CA GLU A 90 -9.01 -8.53 0.75
C GLU A 90 -9.00 -9.41 -0.50
N ARG A 91 -7.84 -9.62 -1.09
CA ARG A 91 -7.68 -10.54 -2.21
C ARG A 91 -8.03 -11.97 -1.81
N ALA A 92 -7.66 -12.36 -0.60
CA ALA A 92 -8.00 -13.67 -0.05
C ALA A 92 -9.52 -13.87 0.00
N GLN A 93 -10.24 -12.86 0.47
CA GLN A 93 -11.71 -12.92 0.53
C GLN A 93 -12.30 -13.08 -0.86
N ASP A 94 -11.81 -12.36 -1.84
CA ASP A 94 -12.26 -12.48 -3.22
C ASP A 94 -12.05 -13.89 -3.76
N LEU A 95 -10.87 -14.48 -3.49
CA LEU A 95 -10.56 -15.84 -3.93
C LEU A 95 -11.38 -16.88 -3.18
N LEU A 96 -11.64 -16.68 -1.89
CA LEU A 96 -12.43 -17.60 -1.09
C LEU A 96 -13.91 -17.63 -1.52
N ALA A 97 -14.39 -16.53 -2.07
CA ALA A 97 -15.74 -16.44 -2.60
C ALA A 97 -15.94 -17.35 -3.83
N ASP A 98 -14.85 -17.74 -4.50
CA ASP A 98 -14.88 -18.70 -5.59
C ASP A 98 -14.83 -20.11 -5.02
N SER A 99 -15.96 -20.77 -4.98
CA SER A 99 -16.09 -22.12 -4.40
C SER A 99 -15.34 -23.20 -5.17
N SER A 100 -14.89 -22.92 -6.40
CA SER A 100 -14.11 -23.85 -7.20
C SER A 100 -12.64 -23.96 -6.71
N LEU A 101 -12.19 -23.01 -5.90
CA LEU A 101 -10.83 -22.99 -5.37
C LEU A 101 -10.79 -23.62 -3.98
N THR A 102 -9.84 -24.52 -3.75
CA THR A 102 -9.59 -25.05 -2.41
C THR A 102 -8.88 -24.00 -1.56
N ILE A 103 -8.91 -24.18 -0.25
CA ILE A 103 -8.16 -23.28 0.66
C ILE A 103 -6.68 -23.31 0.33
N ALA A 104 -6.14 -24.49 0.03
CA ALA A 104 -4.73 -24.64 -0.37
C ALA A 104 -4.42 -23.86 -1.65
N GLN A 105 -5.32 -23.89 -2.62
CA GLN A 105 -5.15 -23.13 -3.87
C GLN A 105 -5.19 -21.63 -3.64
N VAL A 106 -6.07 -21.17 -2.76
CA VAL A 106 -6.12 -19.76 -2.38
C VAL A 106 -4.80 -19.34 -1.73
N ALA A 107 -4.28 -20.14 -0.78
CA ALA A 107 -3.01 -19.85 -0.13
C ALA A 107 -1.87 -19.77 -1.15
N GLU A 108 -1.84 -20.67 -2.11
CA GLU A 108 -0.82 -20.69 -3.16
C GLU A 108 -0.89 -19.43 -4.03
N ARG A 109 -2.08 -19.04 -4.44
CA ARG A 109 -2.27 -17.84 -5.26
C ARG A 109 -1.89 -16.55 -4.56
N LEU A 110 -1.91 -16.56 -3.23
CA LEU A 110 -1.49 -15.41 -2.42
C LEU A 110 0.00 -15.43 -2.07
N GLY A 111 0.71 -16.48 -2.51
CA GLY A 111 2.14 -16.59 -2.26
C GLY A 111 2.49 -17.10 -0.87
N TYR A 112 1.59 -17.75 -0.16
CA TYR A 112 1.91 -18.38 1.12
C TYR A 112 2.57 -19.73 0.88
N PRO A 113 3.63 -20.04 1.62
CA PRO A 113 4.33 -21.31 1.43
C PRO A 113 3.51 -22.53 1.87
N GLN A 114 2.60 -22.32 2.83
CA GLN A 114 1.76 -23.41 3.36
C GLN A 114 0.36 -22.88 3.67
N GLN A 115 -0.61 -23.76 3.56
CA GLN A 115 -1.99 -23.45 3.89
C GLN A 115 -2.14 -23.00 5.34
N ALA A 116 -1.42 -23.60 6.27
CA ALA A 116 -1.48 -23.24 7.69
C ALA A 116 -1.04 -21.82 7.93
N ALA A 117 0.00 -21.35 7.24
CA ALA A 117 0.47 -19.96 7.36
C ALA A 117 -0.60 -18.98 6.89
N PHE A 118 -1.25 -19.28 5.79
CA PHE A 118 -2.35 -18.47 5.29
C PHE A 118 -3.53 -18.45 6.27
N ALA A 119 -3.93 -19.62 6.76
CA ALA A 119 -5.05 -19.74 7.69
C ALA A 119 -4.82 -18.93 8.96
N GLN A 120 -3.61 -18.97 9.48
CA GLN A 120 -3.24 -18.19 10.67
C GLN A 120 -3.30 -16.69 10.41
N ALA A 121 -2.71 -16.24 9.30
CA ALA A 121 -2.73 -14.82 8.93
C ALA A 121 -4.16 -14.32 8.70
N PHE A 122 -4.98 -15.12 8.03
CA PHE A 122 -6.37 -14.78 7.76
C PHE A 122 -7.17 -14.65 9.06
N LYS A 123 -7.00 -15.60 9.98
CA LYS A 123 -7.67 -15.58 11.26
C LYS A 123 -7.25 -14.38 12.09
N GLN A 124 -5.97 -14.02 12.09
CA GLN A 124 -5.48 -12.83 12.80
C GLN A 124 -6.09 -11.55 12.24
N HIS A 125 -6.30 -11.48 10.94
CA HIS A 125 -6.82 -10.28 10.31
C HIS A 125 -8.34 -10.17 10.39
N THR A 126 -9.05 -11.27 10.16
CA THR A 126 -10.53 -11.27 10.06
C THR A 126 -11.23 -11.79 11.30
N GLY A 127 -10.51 -12.50 12.17
CA GLY A 127 -11.09 -13.11 13.36
C GLY A 127 -11.67 -14.50 13.12
N THR A 128 -11.72 -14.96 11.87
CA THR A 128 -12.24 -16.30 11.55
C THR A 128 -11.29 -17.05 10.63
N THR A 129 -11.42 -18.39 10.61
CA THR A 129 -10.62 -19.20 9.69
C THR A 129 -11.15 -19.04 8.26
N PRO A 130 -10.32 -19.28 7.22
CA PRO A 130 -10.78 -19.24 5.85
C PRO A 130 -11.97 -20.17 5.56
N THR A 131 -11.94 -21.36 6.13
CA THR A 131 -13.03 -22.32 5.96
C THR A 131 -14.33 -21.81 6.57
N ALA A 132 -14.27 -21.27 7.79
CA ALA A 132 -15.43 -20.71 8.47
C ALA A 132 -15.97 -19.49 7.71
N TRP A 133 -15.07 -18.63 7.26
CA TRP A 133 -15.43 -17.45 6.49
C TRP A 133 -16.19 -17.84 5.21
N ARG A 134 -15.67 -18.83 4.48
CA ARG A 134 -16.31 -19.33 3.26
C ARG A 134 -17.72 -19.86 3.54
N SER A 135 -17.89 -20.61 4.61
CA SER A 135 -19.20 -21.15 4.98
C SER A 135 -20.21 -20.05 5.27
N GLN A 136 -19.75 -18.93 5.82
CA GLN A 136 -20.63 -17.81 6.16
C GLN A 136 -20.99 -16.93 4.95
N HIS A 137 -20.15 -16.93 3.92
CA HIS A 137 -20.27 -16.00 2.78
C HIS A 137 -20.65 -16.67 1.46
N ILE A 138 -20.88 -17.97 1.46
CA ILE A 138 -21.31 -18.71 0.26
C ILE A 138 -22.68 -19.40 0.45
#